data_ca8ef4b994895063359aa6267070908f
#
_entry.id   ca8ef4b994895063359aa6267070908f
#
_cell.length_a   1.000
_cell.length_b   1.000
_cell.length_c   1.000
_cell.angle_alpha   90.00
_cell.angle_beta   90.00
_cell.angle_gamma   90.00
#
_symmetry.space_group_name_H-M   'P 1'
#
loop_
_entity.id
_entity.type
_entity.pdbx_description
1 polymer ?
#
loop_
_entity_poly.entity_id
_entity_poly.type
_entity_poly.pdbx_seq_one_letter_code
_entity_poly.pdbx_strand_id
1 'polypeptide(L)'
;MKTYQPLIDKYSRQATYYDRRWNLRWGEATLRAAVEAVPWEALNRVLDVGCGTGTLEQAVRARLRATQTLVGVDIALPMLQLAQKKLANADRIRWTNSPAESLPFRDGSFDGLICNNSFHYYRAPLPVLTEFHRVLRPGGTLIFADWCSDFITPKLSYWLLRLAHYTYIHRYALSRVYGLEEFEKLLATAGFQVASAERVGMDLGWGIMVLRAQA
;
A
#
# COMPACT_ATOMS: atom_id res chain seq x y z
N MET A 1 3.14 15.49 -10.13
CA MET A 1 3.75 15.89 -8.84
C MET A 1 2.96 16.96 -8.09
N LYS A 2 2.56 18.10 -8.68
CA LYS A 2 1.77 19.15 -7.96
C LYS A 2 0.51 18.61 -7.26
N THR A 3 -0.12 17.57 -7.79
CA THR A 3 -1.37 16.98 -7.25
C THR A 3 -1.19 16.27 -5.89
N TYR A 4 0.01 15.74 -5.59
CA TYR A 4 0.32 15.03 -4.35
C TYR A 4 1.09 15.88 -3.33
N GLN A 5 1.42 17.12 -3.62
CA GLN A 5 2.20 17.96 -2.73
C GLN A 5 1.65 18.04 -1.29
N PRO A 6 0.33 18.20 -1.07
CA PRO A 6 -0.22 18.21 0.30
C PRO A 6 -0.02 16.87 1.03
N LEU A 7 -0.07 15.74 0.32
CA LEU A 7 0.18 14.42 0.88
C LEU A 7 1.65 14.24 1.24
N ILE A 8 2.54 14.62 0.34
CA ILE A 8 3.99 14.62 0.56
C ILE A 8 4.34 15.47 1.78
N ASP A 9 3.80 16.68 1.88
CA ASP A 9 4.04 17.60 3.01
C ASP A 9 3.54 17.02 4.34
N LYS A 10 2.35 16.37 4.32
CA LYS A 10 1.79 15.69 5.49
C LYS A 10 2.74 14.59 5.99
N TYR A 11 3.12 13.67 5.12
CA TYR A 11 3.95 12.53 5.49
C TYR A 11 5.39 12.93 5.79
N SER A 12 5.92 13.93 5.10
CA SER A 12 7.23 14.51 5.44
C SER A 12 7.28 15.04 6.87
N ARG A 13 6.23 15.73 7.31
CA ARG A 13 6.14 16.22 8.70
C ARG A 13 5.91 15.10 9.71
N GLN A 14 5.22 14.04 9.32
CA GLN A 14 4.91 12.92 10.21
C GLN A 14 6.02 11.89 10.32
N ALA A 15 6.96 11.88 9.37
CA ALA A 15 7.98 10.85 9.25
C ALA A 15 8.69 10.54 10.59
N THR A 16 9.15 11.55 11.31
CA THR A 16 9.92 11.38 12.56
C THR A 16 9.17 10.74 13.72
N TYR A 17 7.85 10.78 13.70
CA TYR A 17 7.00 10.22 14.76
C TYR A 17 5.94 9.24 14.23
N TYR A 18 5.98 8.93 12.93
CA TYR A 18 4.99 8.06 12.29
C TYR A 18 4.91 6.69 12.96
N ASP A 19 6.04 6.10 13.27
CA ASP A 19 6.13 4.79 13.91
C ASP A 19 5.80 4.81 15.43
N ARG A 20 5.63 5.99 16.04
CA ARG A 20 5.36 6.13 17.49
C ARG A 20 3.88 6.32 17.82
N ARG A 21 3.02 6.55 16.83
CA ARG A 21 1.60 6.87 17.06
C ARG A 21 0.71 5.61 17.05
N TRP A 22 -0.50 5.79 17.55
CA TRP A 22 -1.61 4.83 17.59
C TRP A 22 -1.91 4.16 16.21
N ASN A 23 -1.39 4.69 15.13
CA ASN A 23 -1.31 4.04 13.82
C ASN A 23 -0.74 2.62 13.89
N LEU A 24 0.09 2.32 14.90
CA LEU A 24 0.63 0.98 15.12
C LEU A 24 -0.50 -0.05 15.30
N ARG A 25 -1.52 0.25 16.08
CA ARG A 25 -2.58 -0.73 16.36
C ARG A 25 -3.39 -1.12 15.10
N TRP A 26 -3.72 -0.14 14.27
CA TRP A 26 -4.48 -0.35 13.04
C TRP A 26 -3.58 -0.76 11.87
N GLY A 27 -2.39 -0.19 11.80
CA GLY A 27 -1.36 -0.54 10.82
C GLY A 27 -0.78 -1.94 11.02
N GLU A 28 -0.70 -2.43 12.27
CA GLU A 28 -0.25 -3.81 12.55
C GLU A 28 -1.21 -4.86 11.99
N ALA A 29 -2.52 -4.63 12.05
CA ALA A 29 -3.49 -5.59 11.55
C ALA A 29 -3.41 -5.70 10.01
N THR A 30 -3.37 -4.56 9.30
CA THR A 30 -3.20 -4.54 7.83
C THR A 30 -1.85 -5.12 7.43
N LEU A 31 -0.78 -4.77 8.14
CA LEU A 31 0.56 -5.28 7.89
C LEU A 31 0.62 -6.81 8.06
N ARG A 32 0.09 -7.33 9.18
CA ARG A 32 0.05 -8.77 9.43
C ARG A 32 -0.73 -9.48 8.33
N ALA A 33 -1.93 -9.00 8.01
CA ALA A 33 -2.77 -9.58 6.97
C ALA A 33 -2.07 -9.56 5.60
N ALA A 34 -1.42 -8.46 5.24
CA ALA A 34 -0.65 -8.36 4.00
C ALA A 34 0.52 -9.35 3.98
N VAL A 35 1.32 -9.41 5.06
CA VAL A 35 2.48 -10.31 5.15
C VAL A 35 2.08 -11.79 5.09
N GLU A 36 0.95 -12.15 5.73
CA GLU A 36 0.40 -13.53 5.72
C GLU A 36 -0.16 -13.91 4.34
N ALA A 37 -0.73 -12.96 3.60
CA ALA A 37 -1.27 -13.20 2.26
C ALA A 37 -0.19 -13.39 1.18
N VAL A 38 1.05 -12.94 1.41
CA VAL A 38 2.15 -13.04 0.44
C VAL A 38 2.69 -14.47 0.38
N PRO A 39 2.72 -15.12 -0.80
CA PRO A 39 3.33 -16.43 -0.98
C PRO A 39 4.87 -16.32 -1.09
N TRP A 40 5.53 -15.92 -0.02
CA TRP A 40 6.97 -15.60 0.02
C TRP A 40 7.87 -16.64 -0.63
N GLU A 41 7.51 -17.92 -0.52
CA GLU A 41 8.29 -19.03 -1.08
C GLU A 41 8.30 -19.05 -2.61
N ALA A 42 7.27 -18.48 -3.24
CA ALA A 42 7.12 -18.46 -4.70
C ALA A 42 7.68 -17.19 -5.36
N LEU A 43 8.01 -16.16 -4.58
CA LEU A 43 8.41 -14.85 -5.09
C LEU A 43 9.91 -14.62 -4.92
N ASN A 44 10.55 -13.96 -5.89
CA ASN A 44 11.96 -13.58 -5.84
C ASN A 44 12.18 -12.07 -5.91
N ARG A 45 11.38 -11.35 -6.70
CA ARG A 45 11.46 -9.89 -6.84
C ARG A 45 10.14 -9.26 -6.48
N VAL A 46 10.09 -8.70 -5.28
CA VAL A 46 8.87 -8.13 -4.71
C VAL A 46 8.96 -6.61 -4.68
N LEU A 47 7.88 -5.94 -5.06
CA LEU A 47 7.71 -4.50 -4.98
C LEU A 47 6.70 -4.16 -3.89
N ASP A 48 7.02 -3.24 -2.98
CA ASP A 48 6.06 -2.65 -2.02
C ASP A 48 5.79 -1.19 -2.42
N VAL A 49 4.54 -0.88 -2.80
CA VAL A 49 4.16 0.47 -3.27
C VAL A 49 3.38 1.20 -2.19
N GLY A 50 3.92 2.34 -1.78
CA GLY A 50 3.49 3.09 -0.61
C GLY A 50 4.13 2.55 0.67
N CYS A 51 5.40 2.15 0.59
CA CYS A 51 6.13 1.47 1.67
C CYS A 51 6.35 2.33 2.93
N GLY A 52 6.18 3.65 2.84
CA GLY A 52 6.34 4.58 3.95
C GLY A 52 7.71 4.48 4.61
N THR A 53 7.71 4.24 5.91
CA THR A 53 8.94 4.10 6.73
C THR A 53 9.55 2.70 6.71
N GLY A 54 9.14 1.83 5.78
CA GLY A 54 9.68 0.48 5.63
C GLY A 54 9.26 -0.51 6.72
N THR A 55 8.04 -0.38 7.23
CA THR A 55 7.55 -1.25 8.31
C THR A 55 7.32 -2.69 7.82
N LEU A 56 6.83 -2.87 6.59
CA LEU A 56 6.66 -4.18 5.96
C LEU A 56 8.04 -4.84 5.77
N GLU A 57 8.97 -4.11 5.19
CA GLU A 57 10.34 -4.57 4.94
C GLU A 57 11.04 -4.97 6.25
N GLN A 58 10.84 -4.20 7.31
CA GLN A 58 11.37 -4.52 8.63
C GLN A 58 10.78 -5.84 9.18
N ALA A 59 9.49 -6.07 8.98
CA ALA A 59 8.81 -7.28 9.45
C ALA A 59 9.27 -8.54 8.71
N VAL A 60 9.62 -8.41 7.42
CA VAL A 60 9.95 -9.58 6.59
C VAL A 60 11.44 -9.79 6.34
N ARG A 61 12.31 -8.84 6.67
CA ARG A 61 13.75 -8.87 6.35
C ARG A 61 14.45 -10.17 6.72
N ALA A 62 14.11 -10.74 7.88
CA ALA A 62 14.70 -11.98 8.38
C ALA A 62 14.20 -13.24 7.65
N ARG A 63 13.08 -13.14 6.91
CA ARG A 63 12.48 -14.22 6.13
C ARG A 63 12.98 -14.25 4.68
N LEU A 64 13.60 -13.15 4.21
CA LEU A 64 14.05 -13.06 2.81
C LEU A 64 15.19 -14.04 2.56
N ARG A 65 15.00 -14.92 1.57
CA ARG A 65 16.03 -15.83 1.09
C ARG A 65 17.14 -15.08 0.35
N ALA A 66 18.30 -15.71 0.17
CA ALA A 66 19.44 -15.10 -0.50
C ALA A 66 19.13 -14.64 -1.95
N THR A 67 18.20 -15.31 -2.62
CA THR A 67 17.76 -15.04 -3.99
C THR A 67 16.68 -13.97 -4.08
N GLN A 68 16.09 -13.58 -2.96
CA GLN A 68 14.97 -12.63 -2.94
C GLN A 68 15.46 -11.18 -2.81
N THR A 69 14.76 -10.29 -3.50
CA THR A 69 14.92 -8.83 -3.38
C THR A 69 13.56 -8.17 -3.13
N LEU A 70 13.55 -7.19 -2.27
CA LEU A 70 12.37 -6.37 -1.97
C LEU A 70 12.68 -4.91 -2.30
N VAL A 71 11.82 -4.26 -3.06
CA VAL A 71 11.95 -2.85 -3.43
C VAL A 71 10.78 -2.08 -2.84
N GLY A 72 11.07 -1.14 -1.93
CA GLY A 72 10.08 -0.21 -1.40
C GLY A 72 10.00 1.05 -2.26
N VAL A 73 8.79 1.46 -2.61
CA VAL A 73 8.50 2.72 -3.33
C VAL A 73 7.61 3.60 -2.50
N ASP A 74 7.98 4.86 -2.37
CA ASP A 74 7.13 5.89 -1.77
C ASP A 74 7.35 7.24 -2.45
N ILE A 75 6.30 8.07 -2.49
CA ILE A 75 6.37 9.42 -3.05
C ILE A 75 7.01 10.41 -2.08
N ALA A 76 6.97 10.16 -0.77
CA ALA A 76 7.48 11.02 0.27
C ALA A 76 8.93 10.64 0.61
N LEU A 77 9.90 11.35 0.03
CA LEU A 77 11.33 11.11 0.25
C LEU A 77 11.74 11.03 1.73
N PRO A 78 11.25 11.86 2.67
CA PRO A 78 11.59 11.74 4.08
C PRO A 78 11.16 10.41 4.72
N MET A 79 10.08 9.77 4.22
CA MET A 79 9.70 8.43 4.65
C MET A 79 10.75 7.40 4.24
N LEU A 80 11.19 7.44 2.98
CA LEU A 80 12.24 6.56 2.48
C LEU A 80 13.58 6.75 3.19
N GLN A 81 13.94 7.98 3.52
CA GLN A 81 15.18 8.27 4.28
C GLN A 81 15.14 7.59 5.66
N LEU A 82 13.99 7.57 6.31
CA LEU A 82 13.82 6.83 7.57
C LEU A 82 13.87 5.32 7.37
N ALA A 83 13.22 4.80 6.32
CA ALA A 83 13.27 3.40 5.97
C ALA A 83 14.72 2.95 5.72
N GLN A 84 15.49 3.70 4.94
CA GLN A 84 16.91 3.47 4.68
C GLN A 84 17.73 3.46 5.97
N LYS A 85 17.50 4.43 6.87
CA LYS A 85 18.19 4.50 8.15
C LYS A 85 17.89 3.31 9.04
N LYS A 86 16.61 2.90 9.11
CA LYS A 86 16.18 1.73 9.91
C LYS A 86 16.77 0.42 9.40
N LEU A 87 16.93 0.30 8.10
CA LEU A 87 17.29 -0.93 7.41
C LEU A 87 18.63 -0.80 6.66
N ALA A 88 19.56 0.02 7.20
CA ALA A 88 20.85 0.31 6.58
C ALA A 88 21.68 -0.96 6.25
N ASN A 89 21.53 -2.03 7.03
CA ASN A 89 22.25 -3.30 6.87
C ASN A 89 21.43 -4.39 6.15
N ALA A 90 20.36 -3.99 5.44
CA ALA A 90 19.49 -4.95 4.74
C ALA A 90 19.84 -4.98 3.24
N ASP A 91 20.87 -5.72 2.86
CA ASP A 91 21.42 -5.75 1.49
C ASP A 91 20.44 -6.15 0.39
N ARG A 92 19.33 -6.81 0.76
CA ARG A 92 18.30 -7.29 -0.18
C ARG A 92 17.13 -6.32 -0.34
N ILE A 93 17.16 -5.21 0.37
CA ILE A 93 16.09 -4.20 0.31
C ILE A 93 16.62 -2.96 -0.40
N ARG A 94 15.84 -2.46 -1.35
CA ARG A 94 16.13 -1.25 -2.13
C ARG A 94 14.99 -0.26 -1.98
N TRP A 95 15.28 1.01 -2.21
CA TRP A 95 14.32 2.09 -2.06
C TRP A 95 14.30 2.97 -3.30
N THR A 96 13.11 3.35 -3.71
CA THR A 96 12.90 4.20 -4.90
C THR A 96 11.87 5.28 -4.60
N ASN A 97 12.19 6.53 -4.88
CA ASN A 97 11.24 7.64 -4.73
C ASN A 97 10.50 7.85 -6.05
N SER A 98 9.21 7.50 -6.06
CA SER A 98 8.36 7.65 -7.26
C SER A 98 6.88 7.69 -6.88
N PRO A 99 6.02 8.37 -7.68
CA PRO A 99 4.58 8.18 -7.62
C PRO A 99 4.18 6.79 -8.13
N ALA A 100 3.07 6.28 -7.59
CA ALA A 100 2.56 4.94 -7.94
C ALA A 100 2.03 4.83 -9.39
N GLU A 101 1.66 5.95 -9.99
CA GLU A 101 1.17 6.04 -11.37
C GLU A 101 2.28 6.00 -12.43
N SER A 102 3.54 6.07 -12.02
CA SER A 102 4.69 6.10 -12.95
C SER A 102 5.91 5.50 -12.26
N LEU A 103 5.93 4.18 -12.18
CA LEU A 103 6.99 3.41 -11.53
C LEU A 103 8.21 3.32 -12.46
N PRO A 104 9.44 3.62 -11.99
CA PRO A 104 10.64 3.66 -12.84
C PRO A 104 11.22 2.26 -13.10
N PHE A 105 10.34 1.31 -13.39
CA PHE A 105 10.71 -0.07 -13.66
C PHE A 105 10.22 -0.51 -15.04
N ARG A 106 10.92 -1.47 -15.63
CA ARG A 106 10.51 -2.09 -16.90
C ARG A 106 9.27 -2.95 -16.69
N ASP A 107 8.55 -3.21 -17.78
CA ASP A 107 7.45 -4.15 -17.81
C ASP A 107 7.92 -5.53 -17.32
N GLY A 108 7.08 -6.20 -16.56
CA GLY A 108 7.35 -7.56 -16.06
C GLY A 108 8.55 -7.68 -15.12
N SER A 109 8.97 -6.60 -14.46
CA SER A 109 10.17 -6.58 -13.61
C SER A 109 10.01 -7.33 -12.29
N PHE A 110 8.78 -7.55 -11.83
CA PHE A 110 8.49 -8.13 -10.52
C PHE A 110 7.59 -9.36 -10.65
N ASP A 111 7.77 -10.33 -9.76
CA ASP A 111 6.88 -11.48 -9.62
C ASP A 111 5.88 -11.33 -8.47
N GLY A 112 6.09 -10.35 -7.59
CA GLY A 112 5.15 -9.95 -6.56
C GLY A 112 5.07 -8.43 -6.39
N LEU A 113 3.87 -7.92 -6.13
CA LEU A 113 3.63 -6.52 -5.76
C LEU A 113 2.72 -6.48 -4.54
N ILE A 114 3.10 -5.68 -3.57
CA ILE A 114 2.32 -5.43 -2.35
C ILE A 114 1.88 -3.97 -2.36
N CYS A 115 0.62 -3.73 -2.01
CA CYS A 115 0.09 -2.40 -1.72
C CYS A 115 -0.66 -2.48 -0.40
N ASN A 116 -0.02 -2.00 0.66
CA ASN A 116 -0.55 -2.10 2.02
C ASN A 116 -0.86 -0.72 2.60
N ASN A 117 -2.12 -0.48 2.97
CA ASN A 117 -2.59 0.72 3.70
C ASN A 117 -2.17 2.04 3.04
N SER A 118 -2.18 2.11 1.72
CA SER A 118 -1.75 3.28 0.94
C SER A 118 -2.69 3.65 -0.21
N PHE A 119 -3.47 2.69 -0.73
CA PHE A 119 -4.26 2.89 -1.94
C PHE A 119 -5.39 3.92 -1.78
N HIS A 120 -5.94 4.04 -0.59
CA HIS A 120 -6.97 5.03 -0.26
C HIS A 120 -6.51 6.49 -0.44
N TYR A 121 -5.23 6.75 -0.72
CA TYR A 121 -4.68 8.06 -1.08
C TYR A 121 -4.57 8.29 -2.57
N TYR A 122 -4.69 7.27 -3.41
CA TYR A 122 -4.53 7.42 -4.85
C TYR A 122 -5.80 8.02 -5.48
N ARG A 123 -5.62 9.15 -6.18
CA ARG A 123 -6.74 9.91 -6.78
C ARG A 123 -7.25 9.29 -8.07
N ALA A 124 -6.38 8.62 -8.78
CA ALA A 124 -6.65 7.95 -10.04
C ALA A 124 -6.36 6.46 -9.91
N PRO A 125 -7.32 5.66 -9.37
CA PRO A 125 -7.07 4.26 -9.03
C PRO A 125 -6.73 3.40 -10.24
N LEU A 126 -7.42 3.60 -11.37
CA LEU A 126 -7.21 2.78 -12.57
C LEU A 126 -5.82 2.96 -13.19
N PRO A 127 -5.29 4.17 -13.42
CA PRO A 127 -3.89 4.37 -13.82
C PRO A 127 -2.88 3.69 -12.89
N VAL A 128 -3.09 3.73 -11.58
CA VAL A 128 -2.20 3.06 -10.61
C VAL A 128 -2.26 1.55 -10.77
N LEU A 129 -3.45 0.96 -10.87
CA LEU A 129 -3.61 -0.48 -11.06
C LEU A 129 -3.06 -0.94 -12.42
N THR A 130 -3.22 -0.15 -13.47
CA THR A 130 -2.61 -0.41 -14.79
C THR A 130 -1.07 -0.44 -14.68
N GLU A 131 -0.50 0.49 -13.90
CA GLU A 131 0.94 0.54 -13.69
C GLU A 131 1.44 -0.64 -12.84
N PHE A 132 0.66 -1.06 -11.84
CA PHE A 132 0.93 -2.29 -11.07
C PHE A 132 0.93 -3.52 -11.98
N HIS A 133 -0.07 -3.62 -12.86
CA HIS A 133 -0.15 -4.71 -13.83
C HIS A 133 1.05 -4.69 -14.79
N ARG A 134 1.45 -3.52 -15.29
CA ARG A 134 2.59 -3.37 -16.21
C ARG A 134 3.90 -3.86 -15.62
N VAL A 135 4.19 -3.52 -14.36
CA VAL A 135 5.46 -3.88 -13.73
C VAL A 135 5.51 -5.34 -13.23
N LEU A 136 4.35 -5.97 -13.06
CA LEU A 136 4.26 -7.41 -12.77
C LEU A 136 4.48 -8.22 -14.05
N ARG A 137 5.21 -9.33 -13.94
CA ARG A 137 5.29 -10.30 -15.03
C ARG A 137 3.94 -10.99 -15.24
N PRO A 138 3.67 -11.55 -16.42
CA PRO A 138 2.48 -12.39 -16.61
C PRO A 138 2.39 -13.49 -15.53
N GLY A 139 1.24 -13.60 -14.88
CA GLY A 139 1.03 -14.48 -13.73
C GLY A 139 1.70 -14.00 -12.42
N GLY A 140 2.25 -12.80 -12.39
CA GLY A 140 2.76 -12.16 -11.17
C GLY A 140 1.64 -11.87 -10.19
N THR A 141 1.96 -11.88 -8.90
CA THR A 141 0.98 -11.79 -7.81
C THR A 141 0.89 -10.38 -7.25
N LEU A 142 -0.30 -9.81 -7.23
CA LEU A 142 -0.65 -8.61 -6.47
C LEU A 142 -1.22 -9.04 -5.12
N ILE A 143 -0.67 -8.49 -4.03
CA ILE A 143 -1.25 -8.54 -2.68
C ILE A 143 -1.70 -7.14 -2.31
N PHE A 144 -2.95 -7.03 -1.93
CA PHE A 144 -3.57 -5.77 -1.56
C PHE A 144 -4.21 -5.88 -0.19
N ALA A 145 -3.91 -4.94 0.71
CA ALA A 145 -4.55 -4.84 2.01
C ALA A 145 -4.81 -3.37 2.35
N ASP A 146 -6.07 -2.99 2.48
CA ASP A 146 -6.46 -1.61 2.79
C ASP A 146 -7.82 -1.55 3.50
N TRP A 147 -8.19 -0.38 3.95
CA TRP A 147 -9.48 -0.13 4.59
C TRP A 147 -10.63 -0.49 3.67
N CYS A 148 -11.69 -1.07 4.24
CA CYS A 148 -12.87 -1.52 3.51
C CYS A 148 -14.10 -0.71 3.91
N SER A 149 -14.77 -0.06 2.94
CA SER A 149 -15.99 0.73 3.18
C SER A 149 -17.24 -0.12 3.44
N ASP A 150 -17.14 -1.45 3.35
CA ASP A 150 -18.23 -2.33 3.71
C ASP A 150 -18.47 -2.38 5.23
N PHE A 151 -17.48 -1.93 6.01
CA PHE A 151 -17.59 -1.78 7.46
C PHE A 151 -18.11 -0.38 7.84
N ILE A 152 -18.85 -0.32 8.95
CA ILE A 152 -19.56 0.91 9.37
C ILE A 152 -18.58 2.05 9.68
N THR A 153 -17.52 1.77 10.42
CA THR A 153 -16.62 2.81 10.92
C THR A 153 -15.74 3.44 9.83
N PRO A 154 -15.10 2.71 8.90
CA PRO A 154 -14.45 3.30 7.75
C PRO A 154 -15.39 4.14 6.90
N LYS A 155 -16.62 3.67 6.67
CA LYS A 155 -17.64 4.40 5.91
C LYS A 155 -18.02 5.71 6.58
N LEU A 156 -18.27 5.70 7.89
CA LEU A 156 -18.62 6.90 8.67
C LEU A 156 -17.44 7.88 8.74
N SER A 157 -16.22 7.38 9.01
CA SER A 157 -15.00 8.19 9.05
C SER A 157 -14.72 8.87 7.72
N TYR A 158 -14.88 8.18 6.60
CA TYR A 158 -14.74 8.76 5.27
C TYR A 158 -15.77 9.90 5.03
N TRP A 159 -17.01 9.69 5.44
CA TRP A 159 -18.08 10.70 5.34
C TRP A 159 -17.79 11.93 6.19
N LEU A 160 -17.37 11.76 7.43
CA LEU A 160 -17.00 12.84 8.36
C LEU A 160 -15.78 13.62 7.83
N LEU A 161 -14.76 12.94 7.29
CA LEU A 161 -13.60 13.59 6.70
C LEU A 161 -13.95 14.38 5.44
N ARG A 162 -14.87 13.90 4.60
CA ARG A 162 -15.41 14.68 3.47
C ARG A 162 -16.14 15.92 3.93
N LEU A 163 -16.96 15.82 4.98
CA LEU A 163 -17.65 16.97 5.55
C LEU A 163 -16.66 17.98 6.13
N ALA A 164 -15.63 17.51 6.85
CA ALA A 164 -14.56 18.35 7.38
C ALA A 164 -13.72 19.02 6.28
N HIS A 165 -13.55 18.37 5.14
CA HIS A 165 -12.89 18.98 3.97
C HIS A 165 -13.69 20.16 3.40
N TYR A 166 -15.01 20.08 3.39
CA TYR A 166 -15.90 21.19 2.99
C TYR A 166 -15.76 22.40 3.93
N THR A 167 -15.41 22.19 5.20
CA THR A 167 -15.23 23.23 6.21
C THR A 167 -13.79 23.76 6.35
N TYR A 168 -12.89 23.47 5.41
CA TYR A 168 -11.48 23.88 5.44
C TYR A 168 -10.65 23.37 6.63
N ILE A 169 -11.20 22.54 7.50
CA ILE A 169 -10.52 22.06 8.71
C ILE A 169 -9.52 20.94 8.40
N HIS A 170 -9.74 20.17 7.32
CA HIS A 170 -8.84 19.08 6.91
C HIS A 170 -8.53 19.13 5.42
N ARG A 171 -7.38 19.73 5.05
CA ARG A 171 -6.85 19.72 3.67
C ARG A 171 -6.38 18.35 3.15
N TYR A 172 -6.53 17.28 3.94
CA TYR A 172 -5.92 15.97 3.68
C TYR A 172 -6.94 14.84 3.72
N ALA A 173 -8.08 15.05 3.07
CA ALA A 173 -9.06 13.97 2.95
C ALA A 173 -8.41 12.75 2.24
N LEU A 174 -8.70 11.57 2.77
CA LEU A 174 -8.56 10.32 2.06
C LEU A 174 -9.16 10.50 0.67
N SER A 175 -8.49 10.00 -0.37
CA SER A 175 -9.03 10.13 -1.72
C SER A 175 -10.31 9.33 -1.84
N ARG A 176 -10.28 8.04 -1.48
CA ARG A 176 -11.44 7.15 -1.48
C ARG A 176 -11.16 5.87 -0.70
N VAL A 177 -12.14 5.40 0.06
CA VAL A 177 -12.17 4.05 0.62
C VAL A 177 -13.15 3.21 -0.21
N TYR A 178 -12.74 2.03 -0.62
CA TYR A 178 -13.50 1.15 -1.52
C TYR A 178 -14.20 0.04 -0.75
N GLY A 179 -15.34 -0.43 -1.26
CA GLY A 179 -15.92 -1.72 -0.89
C GLY A 179 -15.23 -2.85 -1.64
N LEU A 180 -15.32 -4.07 -1.12
CA LEU A 180 -14.64 -5.23 -1.68
C LEU A 180 -15.05 -5.47 -3.13
N GLU A 181 -16.36 -5.59 -3.41
CA GLU A 181 -16.88 -5.85 -4.76
C GLU A 181 -16.55 -4.73 -5.76
N GLU A 182 -16.52 -3.48 -5.29
CA GLU A 182 -16.14 -2.35 -6.12
C GLU A 182 -14.66 -2.46 -6.51
N PHE A 183 -13.81 -2.83 -5.56
CA PHE A 183 -12.38 -2.96 -5.78
C PHE A 183 -12.05 -4.15 -6.69
N GLU A 184 -12.75 -5.28 -6.56
CA GLU A 184 -12.63 -6.42 -7.48
C GLU A 184 -12.94 -6.02 -8.93
N LYS A 185 -13.97 -5.19 -9.15
CA LYS A 185 -14.30 -4.67 -10.49
C LYS A 185 -13.19 -3.76 -11.05
N LEU A 186 -12.58 -2.95 -10.20
CA LEU A 186 -11.43 -2.12 -10.59
C LEU A 186 -10.23 -2.98 -10.98
N LEU A 187 -9.93 -4.02 -10.21
CA LEU A 187 -8.86 -4.97 -10.53
C LEU A 187 -9.11 -5.66 -11.86
N ALA A 188 -10.32 -6.18 -12.08
CA ALA A 188 -10.69 -6.81 -13.34
C ALA A 188 -10.57 -5.83 -14.54
N THR A 189 -10.96 -4.56 -14.36
CA THR A 189 -10.82 -3.53 -15.40
C THR A 189 -9.34 -3.24 -15.71
N ALA A 190 -8.45 -3.36 -14.73
CA ALA A 190 -7.02 -3.19 -14.91
C ALA A 190 -6.30 -4.44 -15.43
N GLY A 191 -7.03 -5.54 -15.70
CA GLY A 191 -6.48 -6.77 -16.26
C GLY A 191 -6.15 -7.86 -15.23
N PHE A 192 -6.38 -7.63 -13.94
CA PHE A 192 -6.11 -8.61 -12.90
C PHE A 192 -7.20 -9.67 -12.78
N GLN A 193 -6.79 -10.89 -12.47
CA GLN A 193 -7.66 -11.99 -12.06
C GLN A 193 -7.59 -12.17 -10.54
N VAL A 194 -8.73 -11.95 -9.85
CA VAL A 194 -8.80 -12.10 -8.39
C VAL A 194 -8.79 -13.58 -8.03
N ALA A 195 -7.78 -14.00 -7.26
CA ALA A 195 -7.63 -15.38 -6.78
C ALA A 195 -8.27 -15.59 -5.39
N SER A 196 -8.18 -14.57 -4.53
CA SER A 196 -8.88 -14.56 -3.24
C SER A 196 -9.19 -13.13 -2.81
N ALA A 197 -10.32 -12.96 -2.10
CA ALA A 197 -10.76 -11.67 -1.59
C ALA A 197 -11.48 -11.89 -0.26
N GLU A 198 -11.05 -11.20 0.77
CA GLU A 198 -11.57 -11.36 2.13
C GLU A 198 -11.85 -10.02 2.80
N ARG A 199 -12.90 -9.99 3.62
CA ARG A 199 -13.17 -8.92 4.58
C ARG A 199 -12.70 -9.36 5.96
N VAL A 200 -11.77 -8.62 6.52
CA VAL A 200 -11.25 -8.88 7.87
C VAL A 200 -11.79 -7.85 8.83
N GLY A 201 -12.70 -8.27 9.71
CA GLY A 201 -13.26 -7.41 10.75
C GLY A 201 -12.24 -7.11 11.85
N MET A 202 -12.30 -5.89 12.36
CA MET A 202 -11.48 -5.40 13.47
C MET A 202 -12.40 -4.81 14.55
N ASP A 203 -11.82 -4.42 15.69
CA ASP A 203 -12.59 -3.81 16.79
C ASP A 203 -13.36 -2.55 16.37
N LEU A 204 -14.42 -2.24 17.08
CA LEU A 204 -15.22 -1.01 16.92
C LEU A 204 -15.85 -0.83 15.52
N GLY A 205 -16.18 -1.91 14.82
CA GLY A 205 -16.80 -1.86 13.50
C GLY A 205 -15.88 -1.39 12.39
N TRP A 206 -14.56 -1.40 12.62
CA TRP A 206 -13.54 -1.23 11.60
C TRP A 206 -13.30 -2.55 10.85
N GLY A 207 -12.75 -2.45 9.66
CA GLY A 207 -12.30 -3.60 8.92
C GLY A 207 -11.51 -3.22 7.67
N ILE A 208 -10.82 -4.20 7.19
CA ILE A 208 -9.98 -4.12 6.00
C ILE A 208 -10.45 -5.14 4.97
N MET A 209 -10.05 -4.95 3.75
CA MET A 209 -10.08 -5.97 2.71
C MET A 209 -8.65 -6.44 2.43
N VAL A 210 -8.52 -7.73 2.18
CA VAL A 210 -7.28 -8.37 1.77
C VAL A 210 -7.56 -9.14 0.49
N LEU A 211 -6.82 -8.84 -0.56
CA LEU A 211 -6.99 -9.49 -1.86
C LEU A 211 -5.66 -10.03 -2.37
N ARG A 212 -5.76 -11.15 -3.07
CA ARG A 212 -4.70 -11.68 -3.91
C ARG A 212 -5.21 -11.78 -5.34
N ALA A 213 -4.47 -11.20 -6.28
CA ALA A 213 -4.81 -11.22 -7.69
C ALA A 213 -3.58 -11.53 -8.55
N GLN A 214 -3.79 -11.92 -9.80
CA GLN A 214 -2.74 -12.25 -10.76
C GLN A 214 -2.83 -11.30 -11.97
N ALA A 215 -1.67 -10.89 -12.47
CA ALA A 215 -1.52 -10.07 -13.67
C ALA A 215 -1.50 -10.92 -14.93
#